data_fcc2cdbfb9a0e7f7d346b3d28f19cc1d
#
_entry.id   fcc2cdbfb9a0e7f7d346b3d28f19cc1d
#
_cell.length_a   1.000
_cell.length_b   1.000
_cell.length_c   1.000
_cell.angle_alpha   90.00
_cell.angle_beta   90.00
_cell.angle_gamma   90.00
#
_symmetry.space_group_name_H-M   'P 1'
#
loop_
_entity.id
_entity.type
_entity.pdbx_description
1 polymer ?
#
loop_
_entity_poly.entity_id
_entity_poly.type
_entity_poly.pdbx_seq_one_letter_code
_entity_poly.pdbx_strand_id
1 'polypeptide(L)'
;MKIKISIIIPHYNNFQILLNCIESIYKSTFKDFEIIVVDNGSSDSSDTIVKKKFPKVIVKKSEINLGYAGGCNLGSKISKGEYLLFLNNDTIIEKKCIENLFLKIESNSNISSVQPKILNFNNKSFFDYAGASGGFIDYLVYPFARGRVFNTIEKDTSQYDKSIKIFWASGACFLTRKKAFENLNGFDENLFAHMEEIDYHWKCHLKNYDVWVEPKAILFHYGAQTLKVTSPQKTYLNHRNSLILLLSNYSLIRSITYFFTRIPLEILSSFYDLFNLRICHFIAHYKALLSILFNLKLIAEKRNFIRKIRLIDDNTLFNKKIVLNKSIVIRYFFMRVVNFKDL
;
A
#
# COMPACT_ATOMS: atom_id res chain seq x y z
N MET A 1 -22.64 14.15 17.01
CA MET A 1 -22.25 14.23 15.59
C MET A 1 -21.89 12.84 15.10
N LYS A 2 -22.28 12.45 13.89
CA LYS A 2 -21.93 11.16 13.31
C LYS A 2 -20.49 11.26 12.80
N ILE A 3 -19.58 10.40 13.29
CA ILE A 3 -18.18 10.36 12.88
C ILE A 3 -18.13 10.03 11.40
N LYS A 4 -17.43 10.85 10.60
CA LYS A 4 -17.27 10.62 9.16
C LYS A 4 -16.08 9.74 8.84
N ILE A 5 -14.93 9.98 9.46
CA ILE A 5 -13.67 9.28 9.16
C ILE A 5 -13.14 8.61 10.43
N SER A 6 -12.81 7.33 10.35
CA SER A 6 -11.98 6.65 11.35
C SER A 6 -10.55 6.57 10.83
N ILE A 7 -9.63 7.23 11.53
CA ILE A 7 -8.19 7.22 11.23
C ILE A 7 -7.57 6.06 11.98
N ILE A 8 -7.07 5.07 11.24
CA ILE A 8 -6.51 3.82 11.77
C ILE A 8 -5.00 3.88 11.62
N ILE A 9 -4.29 3.80 12.74
CA ILE A 9 -2.82 3.89 12.81
C ILE A 9 -2.29 2.58 13.40
N PRO A 10 -1.85 1.62 12.57
CA PRO A 10 -1.11 0.47 13.07
C PRO A 10 0.26 0.94 13.61
N HIS A 11 0.63 0.47 14.80
CA HIS A 11 1.82 0.94 15.49
C HIS A 11 2.59 -0.22 16.12
N TYR A 12 3.91 -0.17 16.01
CA TYR A 12 4.81 -1.09 16.69
C TYR A 12 6.08 -0.36 17.11
N ASN A 13 6.22 -0.09 18.41
CA ASN A 13 7.33 0.65 19.03
C ASN A 13 7.54 2.08 18.47
N ASN A 14 8.40 2.86 19.13
CA ASN A 14 8.73 4.26 18.80
C ASN A 14 7.55 5.22 19.03
N PHE A 15 7.14 5.35 20.31
CA PHE A 15 6.03 6.23 20.70
C PHE A 15 6.22 7.68 20.24
N GLN A 16 7.46 8.20 20.16
CA GLN A 16 7.70 9.61 19.80
C GLN A 16 7.24 9.93 18.38
N ILE A 17 7.49 9.03 17.43
CA ILE A 17 7.02 9.19 16.04
C ILE A 17 5.48 9.15 15.99
N LEU A 18 4.87 8.22 16.72
CA LEU A 18 3.42 8.13 16.82
C LEU A 18 2.80 9.41 17.39
N LEU A 19 3.40 9.99 18.45
CA LEU A 19 2.90 11.25 19.02
C LEU A 19 2.93 12.39 18.00
N ASN A 20 4.01 12.52 17.22
CA ASN A 20 4.13 13.53 16.18
C ASN A 20 3.08 13.35 15.07
N CYS A 21 2.82 12.10 14.69
CA CYS A 21 1.77 11.75 13.72
C CYS A 21 0.39 12.21 14.25
N ILE A 22 0.02 11.85 15.47
CA ILE A 22 -1.26 12.22 16.09
C ILE A 22 -1.39 13.74 16.22
N GLU A 23 -0.33 14.44 16.63
CA GLU A 23 -0.34 15.91 16.69
C GLU A 23 -0.60 16.55 15.33
N SER A 24 -0.08 15.97 14.24
CA SER A 24 -0.34 16.49 12.89
C SER A 24 -1.82 16.32 12.50
N ILE A 25 -2.46 15.23 12.91
CA ILE A 25 -3.88 14.98 12.66
C ILE A 25 -4.75 16.02 13.39
N TYR A 26 -4.45 16.33 14.65
CA TYR A 26 -5.22 17.34 15.39
C TYR A 26 -5.12 18.75 14.79
N LYS A 27 -4.05 19.04 14.01
CA LYS A 27 -3.88 20.30 13.26
C LYS A 27 -4.70 20.35 11.97
N SER A 28 -5.35 19.24 11.55
CA SER A 28 -6.20 19.19 10.36
C SER A 28 -7.36 20.19 10.42
N THR A 29 -7.72 20.74 9.24
CA THR A 29 -8.95 21.56 9.07
C THR A 29 -10.21 20.72 9.15
N PHE A 30 -10.17 19.47 8.71
CA PHE A 30 -11.27 18.51 8.87
C PHE A 30 -11.35 18.04 10.33
N LYS A 31 -12.57 18.01 10.92
CA LYS A 31 -12.75 17.71 12.35
C LYS A 31 -13.64 16.51 12.67
N ASP A 32 -14.42 16.01 11.71
CA ASP A 32 -15.38 14.91 11.94
C ASP A 32 -14.69 13.55 11.86
N PHE A 33 -13.72 13.30 12.74
CA PHE A 33 -12.96 12.05 12.79
C PHE A 33 -12.81 11.51 14.21
N GLU A 34 -12.54 10.20 14.29
CA GLU A 34 -11.93 9.53 15.43
C GLU A 34 -10.54 9.01 15.06
N ILE A 35 -9.68 8.84 16.06
CA ILE A 35 -8.35 8.24 15.88
C ILE A 35 -8.32 6.91 16.63
N ILE A 36 -7.92 5.87 15.94
CA ILE A 36 -7.76 4.49 16.46
C ILE A 36 -6.31 4.10 16.25
N VAL A 37 -5.55 4.02 17.34
CA VAL A 37 -4.20 3.45 17.34
C VAL A 37 -4.33 1.96 17.64
N VAL A 38 -3.80 1.13 16.75
CA VAL A 38 -3.68 -0.31 16.98
C VAL A 38 -2.25 -0.60 17.37
N ASP A 39 -2.02 -0.81 18.66
CA ASP A 39 -0.73 -1.21 19.20
C ASP A 39 -0.50 -2.70 18.96
N ASN A 40 0.39 -3.00 18.03
CA ASN A 40 0.74 -4.35 17.57
C ASN A 40 1.75 -5.06 18.50
N GLY A 41 1.55 -4.99 19.81
CA GLY A 41 2.42 -5.65 20.79
C GLY A 41 3.72 -4.88 21.05
N SER A 42 3.64 -3.54 21.13
CA SER A 42 4.80 -2.71 21.49
C SER A 42 5.29 -3.00 22.92
N SER A 43 6.60 -2.90 23.11
CA SER A 43 7.29 -3.08 24.38
C SER A 43 7.71 -1.75 25.05
N ASP A 44 7.50 -0.61 24.38
CA ASP A 44 7.94 0.73 24.80
C ASP A 44 6.84 1.54 25.52
N SER A 45 5.78 0.90 25.99
CA SER A 45 4.64 1.54 26.66
C SER A 45 3.90 2.59 25.82
N SER A 46 3.98 2.51 24.49
CA SER A 46 3.33 3.44 23.55
C SER A 46 1.83 3.60 23.85
N ASP A 47 1.14 2.52 24.17
CA ASP A 47 -0.29 2.49 24.49
C ASP A 47 -0.64 3.39 25.69
N THR A 48 0.13 3.29 26.77
CA THR A 48 -0.06 4.08 28.00
C THR A 48 0.26 5.56 27.77
N ILE A 49 1.36 5.83 27.05
CA ILE A 49 1.81 7.20 26.74
C ILE A 49 0.77 7.93 25.89
N VAL A 50 0.25 7.26 24.83
CA VAL A 50 -0.78 7.84 23.95
C VAL A 50 -2.06 8.13 24.73
N LYS A 51 -2.55 7.19 25.55
CA LYS A 51 -3.77 7.41 26.38
C LYS A 51 -3.62 8.60 27.32
N LYS A 52 -2.43 8.75 27.92
CA LYS A 52 -2.15 9.89 28.83
C LYS A 52 -2.13 11.22 28.10
N LYS A 53 -1.47 11.28 26.92
CA LYS A 53 -1.29 12.54 26.17
C LYS A 53 -2.52 12.91 25.34
N PHE A 54 -3.23 11.92 24.81
CA PHE A 54 -4.40 12.08 23.94
C PHE A 54 -5.60 11.22 24.42
N PRO A 55 -6.30 11.64 25.48
CA PRO A 55 -7.37 10.83 26.10
C PRO A 55 -8.55 10.47 25.16
N LYS A 56 -8.73 11.22 24.06
CA LYS A 56 -9.76 10.96 23.04
C LYS A 56 -9.35 9.92 22.00
N VAL A 57 -8.08 9.52 21.96
CA VAL A 57 -7.59 8.49 21.03
C VAL A 57 -7.98 7.11 21.57
N ILE A 58 -8.60 6.32 20.73
CA ILE A 58 -8.92 4.92 21.01
C ILE A 58 -7.66 4.10 20.80
N VAL A 59 -7.16 3.44 21.84
CA VAL A 59 -6.01 2.54 21.74
C VAL A 59 -6.48 1.11 21.88
N LYS A 60 -6.35 0.32 20.81
CA LYS A 60 -6.58 -1.13 20.79
C LYS A 60 -5.24 -1.85 20.80
N LYS A 61 -4.97 -2.60 21.87
CA LYS A 61 -3.74 -3.39 22.01
C LYS A 61 -3.94 -4.80 21.46
N SER A 62 -2.94 -5.30 20.76
CA SER A 62 -2.74 -6.72 20.43
C SER A 62 -1.59 -7.27 21.28
N GLU A 63 -1.68 -8.53 21.67
CA GLU A 63 -0.59 -9.21 22.40
C GLU A 63 0.58 -9.58 21.50
N ILE A 64 0.34 -9.71 20.20
CA ILE A 64 1.34 -10.08 19.18
C ILE A 64 1.36 -9.07 18.05
N ASN A 65 2.46 -9.05 17.29
CA ASN A 65 2.55 -8.25 16.06
C ASN A 65 1.78 -8.95 14.93
N LEU A 66 0.61 -8.39 14.58
CA LEU A 66 -0.27 -8.86 13.52
C LEU A 66 0.19 -8.43 12.10
N GLY A 67 1.32 -7.72 12.00
CA GLY A 67 1.73 -7.05 10.77
C GLY A 67 0.84 -5.85 10.43
N TYR A 68 1.08 -5.25 9.26
CA TYR A 68 0.30 -4.10 8.79
C TYR A 68 -1.16 -4.50 8.50
N ALA A 69 -1.35 -5.58 7.73
CA ALA A 69 -2.68 -6.04 7.33
C ALA A 69 -3.59 -6.34 8.54
N GLY A 70 -3.11 -7.15 9.48
CA GLY A 70 -3.88 -7.53 10.67
C GLY A 70 -4.15 -6.34 11.60
N GLY A 71 -3.17 -5.44 11.78
CA GLY A 71 -3.35 -4.23 12.57
C GLY A 71 -4.43 -3.30 11.99
N CYS A 72 -4.40 -3.06 10.68
CA CYS A 72 -5.41 -2.27 9.99
C CYS A 72 -6.81 -2.91 10.05
N ASN A 73 -6.90 -4.22 9.83
CA ASN A 73 -8.17 -4.96 9.94
C ASN A 73 -8.74 -4.89 11.36
N LEU A 74 -7.91 -5.04 12.39
CA LEU A 74 -8.33 -4.92 13.78
C LEU A 74 -8.90 -3.53 14.09
N GLY A 75 -8.24 -2.46 13.59
CA GLY A 75 -8.73 -1.10 13.73
C GLY A 75 -10.05 -0.87 12.98
N SER A 76 -10.20 -1.44 11.78
CA SER A 76 -11.42 -1.28 10.98
C SER A 76 -12.65 -1.92 11.65
N LYS A 77 -12.48 -3.04 12.36
CA LYS A 77 -13.58 -3.73 13.06
C LYS A 77 -14.21 -2.89 14.18
N ILE A 78 -13.45 -2.00 14.81
CA ILE A 78 -13.94 -1.14 15.92
C ILE A 78 -14.26 0.29 15.46
N SER A 79 -14.03 0.61 14.19
CA SER A 79 -14.26 1.94 13.63
C SER A 79 -15.74 2.28 13.50
N LYS A 80 -16.09 3.56 13.69
CA LYS A 80 -17.47 4.09 13.60
C LYS A 80 -17.70 4.97 12.37
N GLY A 81 -16.62 5.40 11.69
CA GLY A 81 -16.68 6.27 10.52
C GLY A 81 -17.26 5.58 9.28
N GLU A 82 -17.80 6.37 8.38
CA GLU A 82 -18.25 5.94 7.05
C GLU A 82 -17.06 5.67 6.11
N TYR A 83 -15.92 6.28 6.42
CA TYR A 83 -14.65 6.17 5.72
C TYR A 83 -13.57 5.70 6.69
N LEU A 84 -12.60 4.94 6.15
CA LEU A 84 -11.40 4.52 6.85
C LEU A 84 -10.21 5.26 6.24
N LEU A 85 -9.46 5.99 7.05
CA LEU A 85 -8.17 6.55 6.67
C LEU A 85 -7.09 5.67 7.31
N PHE A 86 -6.46 4.81 6.52
CA PHE A 86 -5.27 4.09 6.96
C PHE A 86 -4.07 5.03 6.91
N LEU A 87 -3.31 5.10 7.98
CA LEU A 87 -2.21 6.04 8.12
C LEU A 87 -1.05 5.40 8.88
N ASN A 88 0.15 5.40 8.31
CA ASN A 88 1.34 4.96 9.04
C ASN A 88 1.67 5.90 10.19
N ASN A 89 2.21 5.34 11.28
CA ASN A 89 2.62 6.09 12.46
C ASN A 89 3.82 7.02 12.22
N ASP A 90 4.60 6.79 11.14
CA ASP A 90 5.77 7.58 10.74
C ASP A 90 5.47 8.62 9.64
N THR A 91 4.30 9.25 9.74
CA THR A 91 3.82 10.25 8.79
C THR A 91 3.44 11.56 9.48
N ILE A 92 3.55 12.66 8.72
CA ILE A 92 3.04 13.99 9.10
C ILE A 92 2.13 14.46 7.97
N ILE A 93 0.87 14.73 8.28
CA ILE A 93 -0.10 15.25 7.30
C ILE A 93 -0.13 16.78 7.31
N GLU A 94 -0.32 17.37 6.12
CA GLU A 94 -0.64 18.80 6.03
C GLU A 94 -2.06 19.10 6.51
N LYS A 95 -2.30 20.34 6.94
CA LYS A 95 -3.57 20.77 7.54
C LYS A 95 -4.80 20.45 6.69
N LYS A 96 -4.71 20.57 5.36
CA LYS A 96 -5.82 20.31 4.41
C LYS A 96 -5.81 18.90 3.83
N CYS A 97 -4.89 18.04 4.26
CA CYS A 97 -4.73 16.71 3.68
C CYS A 97 -6.03 15.88 3.76
N ILE A 98 -6.57 15.70 4.95
CA ILE A 98 -7.81 14.91 5.16
C ILE A 98 -8.99 15.55 4.43
N GLU A 99 -9.13 16.85 4.47
CA GLU A 99 -10.21 17.58 3.78
C GLU A 99 -10.16 17.35 2.27
N ASN A 100 -8.97 17.49 1.65
CA ASN A 100 -8.80 17.27 0.21
C ASN A 100 -9.06 15.81 -0.20
N LEU A 101 -8.63 14.83 0.61
CA LEU A 101 -8.98 13.42 0.40
C LEU A 101 -10.48 13.20 0.48
N PHE A 102 -11.15 13.79 1.49
CA PHE A 102 -12.58 13.66 1.69
C PHE A 102 -13.37 14.31 0.54
N LEU A 103 -13.03 15.51 0.13
CA LEU A 103 -13.66 16.16 -1.03
C LEU A 103 -13.50 15.35 -2.31
N LYS A 104 -12.33 14.73 -2.51
CA LYS A 104 -12.09 13.91 -3.69
C LYS A 104 -12.92 12.63 -3.68
N ILE A 105 -12.97 11.88 -2.57
CA ILE A 105 -13.74 10.63 -2.52
C ILE A 105 -15.25 10.89 -2.65
N GLU A 106 -15.72 12.02 -2.15
CA GLU A 106 -17.14 12.42 -2.25
C GLU A 106 -17.53 12.95 -3.64
N SER A 107 -16.57 13.35 -4.47
CA SER A 107 -16.86 13.87 -5.81
C SER A 107 -17.49 12.84 -6.76
N ASN A 108 -17.35 11.54 -6.46
CA ASN A 108 -17.95 10.46 -7.26
C ASN A 108 -18.10 9.19 -6.41
N SER A 109 -19.30 8.63 -6.37
CA SER A 109 -19.62 7.41 -5.61
C SER A 109 -18.85 6.16 -6.07
N ASN A 110 -18.34 6.16 -7.32
CA ASN A 110 -17.53 5.05 -7.85
C ASN A 110 -16.08 5.08 -7.34
N ILE A 111 -15.62 6.18 -6.73
CA ILE A 111 -14.29 6.23 -6.11
C ILE A 111 -14.33 5.44 -4.81
N SER A 112 -13.59 4.34 -4.75
CA SER A 112 -13.44 3.54 -3.54
C SER A 112 -12.35 4.06 -2.63
N SER A 113 -11.24 4.53 -3.20
CA SER A 113 -10.05 4.93 -2.43
C SER A 113 -9.34 6.13 -3.06
N VAL A 114 -8.72 6.96 -2.20
CA VAL A 114 -7.93 8.13 -2.59
C VAL A 114 -6.65 8.20 -1.78
N GLN A 115 -5.52 8.38 -2.48
CA GLN A 115 -4.20 8.58 -1.89
C GLN A 115 -3.80 10.06 -1.94
N PRO A 116 -3.08 10.60 -0.93
CA PRO A 116 -2.42 11.91 -1.03
C PRO A 116 -1.15 11.84 -1.90
N LYS A 117 -0.58 12.99 -2.27
CA LYS A 117 0.83 13.11 -2.68
C LYS A 117 1.69 12.85 -1.45
N ILE A 118 2.63 11.91 -1.55
CA ILE A 118 3.53 11.51 -0.48
C ILE A 118 4.93 12.02 -0.79
N LEU A 119 5.45 12.89 0.06
CA LEU A 119 6.77 13.49 -0.04
C LEU A 119 7.69 12.97 1.07
N ASN A 120 8.99 12.96 0.82
CA ASN A 120 9.97 12.56 1.81
C ASN A 120 10.06 13.60 2.93
N PHE A 121 9.99 13.18 4.19
CA PHE A 121 10.03 14.10 5.32
C PHE A 121 11.36 14.83 5.45
N ASN A 122 12.48 14.13 5.25
CA ASN A 122 13.83 14.69 5.40
C ASN A 122 14.23 15.57 4.21
N ASN A 123 13.65 15.33 3.04
CA ASN A 123 13.87 16.12 1.82
C ASN A 123 12.56 16.36 1.09
N LYS A 124 11.82 17.36 1.52
CA LYS A 124 10.46 17.69 1.06
C LYS A 124 10.34 18.04 -0.42
N SER A 125 11.46 18.25 -1.11
CA SER A 125 11.49 18.48 -2.56
C SER A 125 11.52 17.18 -3.39
N PHE A 126 11.52 16.00 -2.75
CA PHE A 126 11.49 14.71 -3.41
C PHE A 126 10.23 13.94 -3.03
N PHE A 127 9.74 13.14 -3.98
CA PHE A 127 8.71 12.16 -3.67
C PHE A 127 9.24 11.14 -2.65
N ASP A 128 8.31 10.51 -1.94
CA ASP A 128 8.67 9.39 -1.05
C ASP A 128 8.68 8.06 -1.80
N TYR A 129 9.51 7.15 -1.34
CA TYR A 129 9.60 5.78 -1.86
C TYR A 129 8.25 5.03 -1.77
N ALA A 130 7.48 5.26 -0.71
CA ALA A 130 6.24 4.55 -0.40
C ALA A 130 5.03 5.10 -1.16
N GLY A 131 5.06 5.09 -2.51
CA GLY A 131 3.88 5.38 -3.32
C GLY A 131 3.83 6.76 -3.97
N ALA A 132 4.75 7.67 -3.64
CA ALA A 132 4.95 8.96 -4.31
C ALA A 132 3.63 9.69 -4.66
N SER A 133 3.31 9.92 -5.95
CA SER A 133 2.06 10.54 -6.41
C SER A 133 1.14 9.53 -7.12
N GLY A 134 0.98 8.32 -6.51
CA GLY A 134 0.09 7.27 -6.98
C GLY A 134 0.79 6.07 -7.60
N GLY A 135 0.31 4.87 -7.27
CA GLY A 135 0.91 3.60 -7.62
C GLY A 135 0.32 2.94 -8.87
N PHE A 136 1.18 2.23 -9.59
CA PHE A 136 0.89 1.45 -10.80
C PHE A 136 1.55 0.07 -10.68
N ILE A 137 1.15 -0.86 -11.51
CA ILE A 137 1.84 -2.14 -11.71
C ILE A 137 2.09 -2.36 -13.21
N ASP A 138 3.10 -3.19 -13.52
CA ASP A 138 3.17 -3.77 -14.84
C ASP A 138 2.35 -5.08 -14.92
N TYR A 139 2.24 -5.66 -16.12
CA TYR A 139 1.47 -6.90 -16.33
C TYR A 139 2.04 -8.10 -15.55
N LEU A 140 3.30 -8.06 -15.10
CA LEU A 140 3.94 -9.07 -14.27
C LEU A 140 3.84 -8.78 -12.76
N VAL A 141 3.07 -7.73 -12.38
CA VAL A 141 2.83 -7.34 -10.97
C VAL A 141 4.08 -6.78 -10.27
N TYR A 142 4.96 -6.12 -11.02
CA TYR A 142 6.01 -5.29 -10.42
C TYR A 142 5.45 -3.89 -10.14
N PRO A 143 5.46 -3.43 -8.87
CA PRO A 143 4.91 -2.13 -8.51
C PRO A 143 5.89 -0.99 -8.79
N PHE A 144 5.36 0.10 -9.32
CA PHE A 144 6.05 1.38 -9.47
C PHE A 144 5.08 2.53 -9.17
N ALA A 145 5.57 3.75 -9.10
CA ALA A 145 4.73 4.89 -8.75
C ALA A 145 5.07 6.12 -9.60
N ARG A 146 4.13 7.01 -9.74
CA ARG A 146 4.28 8.30 -10.40
C ARG A 146 5.15 9.22 -9.52
N GLY A 147 6.45 9.28 -9.83
CA GLY A 147 7.52 9.90 -9.06
C GLY A 147 8.54 8.91 -8.48
N ARG A 148 8.37 7.58 -8.74
CA ARG A 148 9.34 6.56 -8.34
C ARG A 148 9.27 5.33 -9.24
N VAL A 149 10.40 4.98 -9.84
CA VAL A 149 10.58 3.71 -10.58
C VAL A 149 11.73 2.95 -9.93
N PHE A 150 11.45 1.80 -9.33
CA PHE A 150 12.39 1.02 -8.49
C PHE A 150 13.10 1.91 -7.46
N ASN A 151 14.43 2.07 -7.58
CA ASN A 151 15.26 2.85 -6.66
C ASN A 151 15.41 4.32 -7.08
N THR A 152 14.92 4.70 -8.26
CA THR A 152 14.97 6.09 -8.72
C THR A 152 13.77 6.86 -8.20
N ILE A 153 14.03 7.90 -7.42
CA ILE A 153 13.02 8.80 -6.85
C ILE A 153 13.17 10.14 -7.55
N GLU A 154 12.07 10.66 -8.09
CA GLU A 154 12.04 11.94 -8.77
C GLU A 154 11.91 13.11 -7.78
N LYS A 155 12.47 14.26 -8.17
CA LYS A 155 12.18 15.53 -7.49
C LYS A 155 10.77 15.97 -7.84
N ASP A 156 10.01 16.48 -6.86
CA ASP A 156 8.72 17.12 -7.09
C ASP A 156 8.94 18.54 -7.66
N THR A 157 8.59 18.72 -8.90
CA THR A 157 8.59 20.02 -9.63
C THR A 157 7.17 20.35 -10.09
N SER A 158 6.16 19.88 -9.37
CA SER A 158 4.73 20.00 -9.71
C SER A 158 4.31 19.22 -10.97
N GLN A 159 5.18 18.36 -11.50
CA GLN A 159 4.91 17.58 -12.72
C GLN A 159 3.76 16.58 -12.56
N TYR A 160 3.37 16.26 -11.31
CA TYR A 160 2.32 15.29 -10.99
C TYR A 160 1.19 15.89 -10.14
N ASP A 161 0.87 17.16 -10.29
CA ASP A 161 -0.18 17.86 -9.53
C ASP A 161 -1.59 17.64 -10.07
N LYS A 162 -1.73 16.89 -11.17
CA LYS A 162 -3.05 16.49 -11.67
C LYS A 162 -3.57 15.26 -10.93
N SER A 163 -4.81 15.34 -10.42
CA SER A 163 -5.54 14.20 -9.88
C SER A 163 -5.85 13.21 -11.00
N ILE A 164 -5.49 11.92 -10.82
CA ILE A 164 -5.69 10.86 -11.83
C ILE A 164 -6.11 9.55 -11.18
N LYS A 165 -6.63 8.63 -12.00
CA LYS A 165 -6.82 7.22 -11.61
C LYS A 165 -5.46 6.53 -11.49
N ILE A 166 -5.33 5.67 -10.49
CA ILE A 166 -4.13 4.89 -10.19
C ILE A 166 -4.51 3.43 -9.97
N PHE A 167 -3.54 2.53 -10.02
CA PHE A 167 -3.81 1.13 -9.71
C PHE A 167 -3.88 0.86 -8.22
N TRP A 168 -2.95 1.39 -7.43
CA TRP A 168 -2.92 1.19 -5.98
C TRP A 168 -2.60 2.48 -5.24
N ALA A 169 -3.24 2.65 -4.11
CA ALA A 169 -2.94 3.68 -3.14
C ALA A 169 -2.00 3.11 -2.07
N SER A 170 -1.02 3.92 -1.64
CA SER A 170 0.01 3.50 -0.69
C SER A 170 -0.54 3.22 0.69
N GLY A 171 -0.08 2.12 1.32
CA GLY A 171 -0.33 1.83 2.73
C GLY A 171 0.16 2.91 3.69
N ALA A 172 1.08 3.80 3.27
CA ALA A 172 1.50 4.92 4.11
C ALA A 172 0.34 5.88 4.43
N CYS A 173 -0.56 6.12 3.45
CA CYS A 173 -1.80 6.87 3.68
C CYS A 173 -2.79 6.68 2.52
N PHE A 174 -4.00 6.26 2.81
CA PHE A 174 -5.13 6.39 1.89
C PHE A 174 -6.48 6.39 2.62
N LEU A 175 -7.43 7.14 2.07
CA LEU A 175 -8.82 7.16 2.49
C LEU A 175 -9.61 6.17 1.63
N THR A 176 -10.46 5.34 2.26
CA THR A 176 -11.32 4.40 1.54
C THR A 176 -12.74 4.38 2.12
N ARG A 177 -13.72 4.00 1.29
CA ARG A 177 -15.08 3.76 1.78
C ARG A 177 -15.11 2.50 2.64
N LYS A 178 -15.57 2.61 3.89
CA LYS A 178 -15.65 1.47 4.83
C LYS A 178 -16.45 0.31 4.24
N LYS A 179 -17.61 0.60 3.63
CA LYS A 179 -18.45 -0.42 2.97
C LYS A 179 -17.71 -1.17 1.86
N ALA A 180 -16.87 -0.47 1.06
CA ALA A 180 -16.06 -1.12 0.02
C ALA A 180 -15.00 -2.02 0.66
N PHE A 181 -14.32 -1.56 1.72
CA PHE A 181 -13.31 -2.32 2.45
C PHE A 181 -13.89 -3.61 3.06
N GLU A 182 -15.04 -3.52 3.72
CA GLU A 182 -15.72 -4.66 4.33
C GLU A 182 -16.23 -5.67 3.28
N ASN A 183 -16.86 -5.20 2.20
CA ASN A 183 -17.37 -6.06 1.12
C ASN A 183 -16.27 -6.81 0.36
N LEU A 184 -15.03 -6.31 0.40
CA LEU A 184 -13.86 -6.93 -0.22
C LEU A 184 -12.99 -7.69 0.78
N ASN A 185 -13.51 -7.97 2.00
CA ASN A 185 -12.87 -8.69 3.10
C ASN A 185 -11.57 -8.04 3.60
N GLY A 186 -11.46 -6.71 3.49
CA GLY A 186 -10.32 -5.97 3.99
C GLY A 186 -8.99 -6.37 3.37
N PHE A 187 -7.93 -6.24 4.16
CA PHE A 187 -6.59 -6.72 3.79
C PHE A 187 -6.46 -8.22 4.03
N ASP A 188 -5.69 -8.89 3.18
CA ASP A 188 -5.35 -10.31 3.37
C ASP A 188 -4.22 -10.43 4.40
N GLU A 189 -4.54 -10.93 5.58
CA GLU A 189 -3.59 -11.09 6.68
C GLU A 189 -2.49 -12.12 6.39
N ASN A 190 -2.70 -13.06 5.44
CA ASN A 190 -1.68 -14.01 4.99
C ASN A 190 -0.49 -13.31 4.29
N LEU A 191 -0.67 -12.10 3.81
CA LEU A 191 0.42 -11.31 3.22
C LEU A 191 1.31 -10.70 4.30
N PHE A 192 0.84 -10.54 5.53
CA PHE A 192 1.52 -9.97 6.70
C PHE A 192 1.90 -8.49 6.50
N ALA A 193 2.77 -8.19 5.54
CA ALA A 193 3.20 -6.86 5.13
C ALA A 193 3.67 -6.87 3.68
N HIS A 194 3.54 -5.74 3.00
CA HIS A 194 3.80 -5.50 1.58
C HIS A 194 2.83 -6.22 0.63
N MET A 195 2.33 -5.48 -0.35
CA MET A 195 1.38 -5.90 -1.38
C MET A 195 -0.08 -6.08 -0.91
N GLU A 196 -0.40 -5.97 0.38
CA GLU A 196 -1.77 -6.07 0.90
C GLU A 196 -2.66 -4.92 0.40
N GLU A 197 -2.12 -3.71 0.30
CA GLU A 197 -2.81 -2.56 -0.28
C GLU A 197 -3.00 -2.72 -1.80
N ILE A 198 -2.03 -3.33 -2.47
CA ILE A 198 -2.12 -3.62 -3.92
C ILE A 198 -3.20 -4.69 -4.16
N ASP A 199 -3.25 -5.75 -3.34
CA ASP A 199 -4.31 -6.78 -3.39
C ASP A 199 -5.69 -6.15 -3.18
N TYR A 200 -5.85 -5.30 -2.16
CA TYR A 200 -7.10 -4.62 -1.87
C TYR A 200 -7.56 -3.74 -3.04
N HIS A 201 -6.67 -2.91 -3.58
CA HIS A 201 -7.03 -2.03 -4.69
C HIS A 201 -7.26 -2.80 -5.99
N TRP A 202 -6.59 -3.93 -6.19
CA TRP A 202 -6.91 -4.81 -7.32
C TRP A 202 -8.34 -5.35 -7.20
N LYS A 203 -8.75 -5.80 -6.01
CA LYS A 203 -10.14 -6.22 -5.74
C LYS A 203 -11.13 -5.07 -6.01
N CYS A 204 -10.77 -3.83 -5.65
CA CYS A 204 -11.57 -2.64 -5.99
C CYS A 204 -11.76 -2.52 -7.50
N HIS A 205 -10.68 -2.62 -8.28
CA HIS A 205 -10.76 -2.53 -9.75
C HIS A 205 -11.59 -3.66 -10.35
N LEU A 206 -11.43 -4.89 -9.87
CA LEU A 206 -12.20 -6.04 -10.34
C LEU A 206 -13.70 -5.89 -10.03
N LYS A 207 -14.06 -5.16 -9.00
CA LYS A 207 -15.44 -4.73 -8.68
C LYS A 207 -15.87 -3.47 -9.44
N ASN A 208 -15.05 -3.01 -10.39
CA ASN A 208 -15.23 -1.81 -11.20
C ASN A 208 -15.25 -0.49 -10.41
N TYR A 209 -14.68 -0.45 -9.22
CA TYR A 209 -14.40 0.80 -8.51
C TYR A 209 -13.15 1.50 -9.09
N ASP A 210 -13.05 2.79 -8.81
CA ASP A 210 -11.89 3.61 -9.15
C ASP A 210 -11.06 3.91 -7.90
N VAL A 211 -9.75 3.93 -8.08
CA VAL A 211 -8.75 4.37 -7.09
C VAL A 211 -8.06 5.61 -7.65
N TRP A 212 -7.91 6.65 -6.82
CA TRP A 212 -7.39 7.94 -7.27
C TRP A 212 -6.23 8.42 -6.40
N VAL A 213 -5.39 9.28 -6.97
CA VAL A 213 -4.50 10.16 -6.22
C VAL A 213 -5.03 11.59 -6.28
N GLU A 214 -5.00 12.29 -5.13
CA GLU A 214 -5.33 13.71 -5.03
C GLU A 214 -4.08 14.48 -4.57
N PRO A 215 -3.33 15.10 -5.48
CA PRO A 215 -2.08 15.78 -5.14
C PRO A 215 -2.21 17.04 -4.29
N LYS A 216 -3.41 17.62 -4.18
CA LYS A 216 -3.69 18.72 -3.24
C LYS A 216 -3.69 18.27 -1.78
N ALA A 217 -3.88 16.96 -1.54
CA ALA A 217 -3.65 16.34 -0.24
C ALA A 217 -2.17 15.99 -0.13
N ILE A 218 -1.46 16.53 0.84
CA ILE A 218 -0.01 16.35 1.00
C ILE A 218 0.28 15.67 2.34
N LEU A 219 1.18 14.70 2.29
CA LEU A 219 1.69 13.96 3.43
C LEU A 219 3.21 13.86 3.32
N PHE A 220 3.89 13.98 4.45
CA PHE A 220 5.34 13.74 4.59
C PHE A 220 5.56 12.42 5.32
N HIS A 221 6.45 11.57 4.79
CA HIS A 221 6.74 10.26 5.34
C HIS A 221 8.22 10.17 5.74
N TYR A 222 8.49 9.68 6.96
CA TYR A 222 9.87 9.50 7.44
C TYR A 222 10.57 8.34 6.75
N GLY A 223 9.81 7.30 6.38
CA GLY A 223 10.28 6.10 5.70
C GLY A 223 11.13 5.16 6.57
N ALA A 224 11.03 3.85 6.26
CA ALA A 224 11.91 2.79 6.79
C ALA A 224 12.04 2.68 8.33
N GLN A 225 11.03 3.11 9.09
CA GLN A 225 11.08 3.03 10.56
C GLN A 225 10.73 1.62 11.09
N THR A 226 9.93 0.85 10.37
CA THR A 226 9.44 -0.46 10.83
C THR A 226 10.24 -1.64 10.27
N LEU A 227 10.56 -1.63 8.97
CA LEU A 227 11.40 -2.63 8.31
C LEU A 227 12.52 -1.94 7.55
N LYS A 228 13.78 -2.24 7.88
CA LYS A 228 14.93 -1.71 7.16
C LYS A 228 14.78 -2.02 5.66
N VAL A 229 15.01 -1.04 4.80
CA VAL A 229 14.88 -1.15 3.33
C VAL A 229 15.70 -2.33 2.78
N THR A 230 16.81 -2.65 3.42
CA THR A 230 17.77 -3.72 3.06
C THR A 230 17.49 -5.06 3.73
N SER A 231 16.31 -5.29 4.31
CA SER A 231 15.99 -6.56 4.98
C SER A 231 15.71 -7.68 3.98
N PRO A 232 16.38 -8.86 4.08
CA PRO A 232 16.05 -10.04 3.28
C PRO A 232 14.59 -10.51 3.45
N GLN A 233 14.01 -10.28 4.63
CA GLN A 233 12.59 -10.55 4.90
C GLN A 233 11.69 -9.69 4.01
N LYS A 234 12.04 -8.43 3.79
CA LYS A 234 11.30 -7.53 2.88
C LYS A 234 11.38 -8.04 1.44
N THR A 235 12.54 -8.48 0.98
CA THR A 235 12.71 -9.10 -0.34
C THR A 235 11.82 -10.33 -0.47
N TYR A 236 11.90 -11.25 0.49
CA TYR A 236 11.03 -12.45 0.51
C TYR A 236 9.54 -12.10 0.40
N LEU A 237 9.05 -11.19 1.25
CA LEU A 237 7.62 -10.82 1.26
C LEU A 237 7.20 -10.15 -0.05
N ASN A 238 7.98 -9.23 -0.59
CA ASN A 238 7.65 -8.56 -1.85
C ASN A 238 7.53 -9.56 -3.01
N HIS A 239 8.49 -10.46 -3.16
CA HIS A 239 8.48 -11.44 -4.25
C HIS A 239 7.39 -12.51 -4.03
N ARG A 240 7.28 -13.09 -2.83
CA ARG A 240 6.22 -14.05 -2.49
C ARG A 240 4.84 -13.49 -2.72
N ASN A 241 4.56 -12.32 -2.14
CA ASN A 241 3.23 -11.73 -2.17
C ASN A 241 2.84 -11.32 -3.59
N SER A 242 3.76 -10.72 -4.36
CA SER A 242 3.47 -10.36 -5.75
C SER A 242 3.22 -11.58 -6.65
N LEU A 243 3.90 -12.71 -6.42
CA LEU A 243 3.62 -13.97 -7.11
C LEU A 243 2.24 -14.54 -6.72
N ILE A 244 1.88 -14.48 -5.44
CA ILE A 244 0.53 -14.88 -4.97
C ILE A 244 -0.53 -14.01 -5.66
N LEU A 245 -0.35 -12.69 -5.71
CA LEU A 245 -1.29 -11.78 -6.37
C LEU A 245 -1.40 -12.07 -7.88
N LEU A 246 -0.29 -12.29 -8.55
CA LEU A 246 -0.26 -12.64 -9.98
C LEU A 246 -1.06 -13.93 -10.24
N LEU A 247 -0.87 -14.95 -9.41
CA LEU A 247 -1.53 -16.24 -9.56
C LEU A 247 -3.00 -16.20 -9.14
N SER A 248 -3.41 -15.32 -8.24
CA SER A 248 -4.79 -15.29 -7.73
C SER A 248 -5.70 -14.28 -8.43
N ASN A 249 -5.20 -13.14 -8.89
CA ASN A 249 -6.04 -12.02 -9.30
C ASN A 249 -6.29 -11.92 -10.81
N TYR A 250 -5.41 -12.43 -11.66
CA TYR A 250 -5.67 -12.57 -13.10
C TYR A 250 -6.57 -13.77 -13.43
N SER A 251 -7.14 -13.80 -14.64
CA SER A 251 -7.75 -15.01 -15.21
C SER A 251 -6.76 -16.18 -15.22
N LEU A 252 -7.25 -17.42 -15.23
CA LEU A 252 -6.38 -18.60 -15.07
C LEU A 252 -5.30 -18.67 -16.14
N ILE A 253 -5.67 -18.48 -17.41
CA ILE A 253 -4.71 -18.56 -18.53
C ILE A 253 -3.65 -17.47 -18.38
N ARG A 254 -4.02 -16.22 -18.12
CA ARG A 254 -3.07 -15.12 -17.89
C ARG A 254 -2.17 -15.36 -16.69
N SER A 255 -2.74 -15.82 -15.57
CA SER A 255 -1.96 -16.15 -14.36
C SER A 255 -0.84 -17.13 -14.68
N ILE A 256 -1.15 -18.22 -15.39
CA ILE A 256 -0.18 -19.26 -15.76
C ILE A 256 0.87 -18.68 -16.72
N THR A 257 0.44 -18.03 -17.80
CA THR A 257 1.35 -17.45 -18.79
C THR A 257 2.29 -16.43 -18.16
N TYR A 258 1.76 -15.50 -17.37
CA TYR A 258 2.55 -14.44 -16.73
C TYR A 258 3.47 -15.00 -15.62
N PHE A 259 3.04 -16.05 -14.92
CA PHE A 259 3.89 -16.71 -13.93
C PHE A 259 5.15 -17.32 -14.59
N PHE A 260 4.98 -18.08 -15.67
CA PHE A 260 6.13 -18.63 -16.40
C PHE A 260 7.00 -17.56 -17.05
N THR A 261 6.41 -16.48 -17.54
CA THR A 261 7.17 -15.31 -18.06
C THR A 261 7.98 -14.62 -16.95
N ARG A 262 7.48 -14.62 -15.70
CA ARG A 262 8.12 -13.97 -14.57
C ARG A 262 9.27 -14.77 -13.97
N ILE A 263 9.24 -16.11 -14.01
CA ILE A 263 10.30 -16.98 -13.44
C ILE A 263 11.71 -16.58 -13.90
N PRO A 264 12.00 -16.38 -15.20
CA PRO A 264 13.32 -15.94 -15.65
C PRO A 264 13.76 -14.60 -15.03
N LEU A 265 12.82 -13.65 -14.82
CA LEU A 265 13.12 -12.37 -14.21
C LEU A 265 13.42 -12.50 -12.71
N GLU A 266 12.73 -13.41 -12.01
CA GLU A 266 13.02 -13.73 -10.59
C GLU A 266 14.43 -14.35 -10.45
N ILE A 267 14.79 -15.26 -11.34
CA ILE A 267 16.14 -15.87 -11.38
C ILE A 267 17.19 -14.78 -11.66
N LEU A 268 16.96 -13.93 -12.66
CA LEU A 268 17.89 -12.83 -13.00
C LEU A 268 18.06 -11.87 -11.83
N SER A 269 16.96 -11.49 -11.14
CA SER A 269 17.00 -10.64 -9.96
C SER A 269 17.80 -11.29 -8.81
N SER A 270 17.66 -12.61 -8.62
CA SER A 270 18.43 -13.32 -7.60
C SER A 270 19.93 -13.28 -7.87
N PHE A 271 20.35 -13.49 -9.13
CA PHE A 271 21.77 -13.40 -9.52
C PHE A 271 22.29 -11.96 -9.40
N TYR A 272 21.48 -10.94 -9.69
CA TYR A 272 21.86 -9.55 -9.43
C TYR A 272 22.20 -9.32 -7.94
N ASP A 273 21.41 -9.87 -7.02
CA ASP A 273 21.73 -9.80 -5.59
C ASP A 273 22.98 -10.61 -5.23
N LEU A 274 23.19 -11.77 -5.82
CA LEU A 274 24.39 -12.60 -5.61
C LEU A 274 25.67 -11.87 -6.06
N PHE A 275 25.66 -11.25 -7.25
CA PHE A 275 26.80 -10.47 -7.77
C PHE A 275 27.10 -9.21 -6.91
N ASN A 276 26.08 -8.68 -6.21
CA ASN A 276 26.25 -7.62 -5.24
C ASN A 276 26.57 -8.12 -3.81
N LEU A 277 26.97 -9.39 -3.67
CA LEU A 277 27.32 -10.05 -2.40
C LEU A 277 26.18 -10.07 -1.37
N ARG A 278 24.92 -9.99 -1.82
CA ARG A 278 23.71 -10.01 -0.98
C ARG A 278 23.16 -11.44 -0.87
N ILE A 279 23.92 -12.36 -0.32
CA ILE A 279 23.60 -13.79 -0.27
C ILE A 279 22.22 -14.05 0.39
N CYS A 280 21.89 -13.34 1.47
CA CYS A 280 20.59 -13.51 2.13
C CYS A 280 19.41 -13.07 1.26
N HIS A 281 19.59 -12.09 0.38
CA HIS A 281 18.57 -11.67 -0.59
C HIS A 281 18.45 -12.69 -1.73
N PHE A 282 19.58 -13.19 -2.24
CA PHE A 282 19.59 -14.30 -3.20
C PHE A 282 18.77 -15.49 -2.68
N ILE A 283 18.99 -15.94 -1.45
CA ILE A 283 18.22 -17.01 -0.82
C ILE A 283 16.74 -16.64 -0.68
N ALA A 284 16.43 -15.38 -0.40
CA ALA A 284 15.05 -14.89 -0.23
C ALA A 284 14.22 -15.03 -1.51
N HIS A 285 14.81 -14.83 -2.71
CA HIS A 285 14.13 -15.06 -4.00
C HIS A 285 13.70 -16.52 -4.16
N TYR A 286 14.62 -17.48 -3.90
CA TYR A 286 14.29 -18.89 -4.01
C TYR A 286 13.28 -19.34 -2.95
N LYS A 287 13.38 -18.82 -1.72
CA LYS A 287 12.35 -19.06 -0.70
C LYS A 287 10.99 -18.56 -1.16
N ALA A 288 10.92 -17.39 -1.82
CA ALA A 288 9.68 -16.85 -2.35
C ALA A 288 9.10 -17.75 -3.45
N LEU A 289 9.90 -18.18 -4.41
CA LEU A 289 9.46 -19.11 -5.47
C LEU A 289 8.97 -20.45 -4.90
N LEU A 290 9.75 -21.07 -4.01
CA LEU A 290 9.38 -22.34 -3.39
C LEU A 290 8.14 -22.22 -2.52
N SER A 291 7.93 -21.08 -1.85
CA SER A 291 6.76 -20.85 -1.01
C SER A 291 5.44 -20.94 -1.78
N ILE A 292 5.45 -20.73 -3.11
CA ILE A 292 4.24 -20.85 -3.93
C ILE A 292 3.67 -22.26 -3.87
N LEU A 293 4.55 -23.29 -3.83
CA LEU A 293 4.12 -24.69 -3.70
C LEU A 293 3.38 -24.97 -2.40
N PHE A 294 3.77 -24.29 -1.31
CA PHE A 294 3.12 -24.40 -0.01
C PHE A 294 1.89 -23.51 0.14
N ASN A 295 1.69 -22.56 -0.78
CA ASN A 295 0.57 -21.63 -0.78
C ASN A 295 -0.52 -21.92 -1.82
N LEU A 296 -0.49 -23.11 -2.47
CA LEU A 296 -1.47 -23.47 -3.52
C LEU A 296 -2.91 -23.45 -3.00
N LYS A 297 -3.15 -23.90 -1.77
CA LYS A 297 -4.48 -23.81 -1.14
C LYS A 297 -4.92 -22.37 -0.96
N LEU A 298 -4.07 -21.51 -0.41
CA LEU A 298 -4.34 -20.07 -0.26
C LEU A 298 -4.64 -19.43 -1.63
N ILE A 299 -3.84 -19.71 -2.64
CA ILE A 299 -4.05 -19.19 -4.01
C ILE A 299 -5.42 -19.64 -4.55
N ALA A 300 -5.79 -20.91 -4.37
CA ALA A 300 -7.09 -21.42 -4.79
C ALA A 300 -8.26 -20.75 -4.07
N GLU A 301 -8.16 -20.56 -2.76
CA GLU A 301 -9.17 -19.84 -1.95
C GLU A 301 -9.31 -18.38 -2.41
N LYS A 302 -8.19 -17.66 -2.61
CA LYS A 302 -8.19 -16.30 -3.15
C LYS A 302 -8.83 -16.26 -4.55
N ARG A 303 -8.49 -17.18 -5.45
CA ARG A 303 -9.10 -17.26 -6.79
C ARG A 303 -10.61 -17.46 -6.70
N ASN A 304 -11.08 -18.32 -5.80
CA ASN A 304 -12.51 -18.54 -5.60
C ASN A 304 -13.22 -17.25 -5.12
N PHE A 305 -12.61 -16.52 -4.19
CA PHE A 305 -13.13 -15.22 -3.76
C PHE A 305 -13.13 -14.19 -4.90
N ILE A 306 -12.01 -14.04 -5.62
CA ILE A 306 -11.88 -13.13 -6.76
C ILE A 306 -12.94 -13.43 -7.84
N ARG A 307 -13.20 -14.72 -8.16
CA ARG A 307 -14.23 -15.11 -9.12
C ARG A 307 -15.64 -14.64 -8.69
N LYS A 308 -15.95 -14.65 -7.39
CA LYS A 308 -17.25 -14.20 -6.86
C LYS A 308 -17.42 -12.69 -6.92
N ILE A 309 -16.35 -11.91 -6.73
CA ILE A 309 -16.45 -10.44 -6.70
C ILE A 309 -16.21 -9.78 -8.07
N ARG A 310 -15.57 -10.48 -9.01
CA ARG A 310 -15.15 -9.94 -10.30
C ARG A 310 -16.34 -9.53 -11.17
N LEU A 311 -16.39 -8.27 -11.57
CA LEU A 311 -17.37 -7.72 -12.51
C LEU A 311 -16.73 -7.36 -13.87
N ILE A 312 -15.42 -7.12 -13.92
CA ILE A 312 -14.70 -6.79 -15.15
C ILE A 312 -13.63 -7.84 -15.44
N ASP A 313 -13.36 -8.07 -16.72
CA ASP A 313 -12.30 -8.95 -17.18
C ASP A 313 -10.93 -8.23 -17.17
N ASP A 314 -9.88 -9.00 -17.45
CA ASP A 314 -8.50 -8.46 -17.48
C ASP A 314 -8.30 -7.47 -18.65
N ASN A 315 -8.98 -7.63 -19.80
CA ASN A 315 -8.88 -6.70 -20.92
C ASN A 315 -9.42 -5.33 -20.53
N THR A 316 -10.58 -5.30 -19.90
CA THR A 316 -11.19 -4.08 -19.37
C THR A 316 -10.29 -3.41 -18.35
N LEU A 317 -9.61 -4.20 -17.47
CA LEU A 317 -8.64 -3.67 -16.52
C LEU A 317 -7.46 -2.99 -17.22
N PHE A 318 -6.88 -3.63 -18.25
CA PHE A 318 -5.78 -3.05 -19.04
C PHE A 318 -6.22 -1.79 -19.80
N ASN A 319 -7.44 -1.75 -20.32
CA ASN A 319 -8.00 -0.60 -21.02
C ASN A 319 -8.16 0.65 -20.12
N LYS A 320 -8.21 0.48 -18.79
CA LYS A 320 -8.18 1.61 -17.83
C LYS A 320 -6.83 2.35 -17.81
N LYS A 321 -5.79 1.83 -18.47
CA LYS A 321 -4.43 2.40 -18.54
C LYS A 321 -3.76 2.62 -17.17
N ILE A 322 -4.14 1.83 -16.18
CA ILE A 322 -3.57 1.81 -14.83
C ILE A 322 -2.60 0.63 -14.63
N VAL A 323 -2.55 -0.29 -15.57
CA VAL A 323 -1.59 -1.40 -15.66
C VAL A 323 -0.72 -1.18 -16.88
N LEU A 324 0.59 -1.19 -16.71
CA LEU A 324 1.55 -1.07 -17.81
C LEU A 324 1.65 -2.40 -18.57
N ASN A 325 1.28 -2.40 -19.85
CA ASN A 325 1.36 -3.59 -20.71
C ASN A 325 2.77 -3.79 -21.31
N LYS A 326 3.79 -3.50 -20.53
CA LYS A 326 5.22 -3.67 -20.86
C LYS A 326 5.95 -3.99 -19.56
N SER A 327 7.04 -4.76 -19.62
CA SER A 327 7.83 -5.06 -18.42
C SER A 327 8.57 -3.80 -17.94
N ILE A 328 8.25 -3.35 -16.73
CA ILE A 328 8.95 -2.25 -16.08
C ILE A 328 10.40 -2.62 -15.76
N VAL A 329 10.68 -3.91 -15.49
CA VAL A 329 12.02 -4.43 -15.24
C VAL A 329 12.90 -4.23 -16.47
N ILE A 330 12.43 -4.65 -17.65
CA ILE A 330 13.17 -4.48 -18.91
C ILE A 330 13.39 -2.99 -19.21
N ARG A 331 12.34 -2.17 -19.07
CA ARG A 331 12.44 -0.74 -19.31
C ARG A 331 13.45 -0.06 -18.39
N TYR A 332 13.44 -0.37 -17.11
CA TYR A 332 14.32 0.26 -16.14
C TYR A 332 15.78 -0.22 -16.27
N PHE A 333 16.02 -1.55 -16.21
CA PHE A 333 17.38 -2.08 -16.15
C PHE A 333 18.10 -2.14 -17.50
N PHE A 334 17.38 -2.39 -18.59
CA PHE A 334 17.99 -2.53 -19.92
C PHE A 334 17.81 -1.31 -20.79
N MET A 335 16.65 -0.63 -20.75
CA MET A 335 16.37 0.54 -21.56
C MET A 335 16.66 1.87 -20.85
N ARG A 336 17.03 1.82 -19.55
CA ARG A 336 17.33 2.98 -18.69
C ARG A 336 16.19 4.01 -18.59
N VAL A 337 14.95 3.55 -18.66
CA VAL A 337 13.76 4.38 -18.45
C VAL A 337 13.53 4.50 -16.94
N VAL A 338 13.99 5.59 -16.36
CA VAL A 338 14.03 5.79 -14.90
C VAL A 338 12.95 6.72 -14.36
N ASN A 339 12.32 7.54 -15.22
CA ASN A 339 11.24 8.43 -14.82
C ASN A 339 9.88 7.89 -15.26
N PHE A 340 8.85 8.17 -14.46
CA PHE A 340 7.49 7.72 -14.77
C PHE A 340 6.95 8.29 -16.10
N LYS A 341 7.24 9.55 -16.41
CA LYS A 341 6.76 10.19 -17.65
C LYS A 341 7.26 9.55 -18.95
N ASP A 342 8.34 8.76 -18.87
CA ASP A 342 9.00 8.12 -20.03
C ASP A 342 8.51 6.66 -20.22
N LEU A 343 7.57 6.19 -19.36
CA LEU A 343 6.93 4.87 -19.44
C LEU A 343 5.73 4.86 -20.42
#